data_881d74df259c2b6c2eebcc99b65732a9
#
_entry.id   881d74df259c2b6c2eebcc99b65732a9
#
_cell.length_a   1.000
_cell.length_b   1.000
_cell.length_c   1.000
_cell.angle_alpha   90.00
_cell.angle_beta   90.00
_cell.angle_gamma   90.00
#
_symmetry.space_group_name_H-M   'P 1'
#
loop_
_entity.id
_entity.type
_entity.pdbx_description
1 polymer ?
#
loop_
_entity_poly.entity_id
_entity_poly.type
_entity_poly.pdbx_seq_one_letter_code
_entity_poly.pdbx_strand_id
1 'polypeptide(L)'
;MKDIVTIGLDTTGESLHKRGYRKFTAPAPVTETLAAAMILLSPWHADRMLIDPFCGSGTIPIEAAMIALNMAPGMNREFTAESWKNLVPKKAWYDAIDEAEDAIRNDAEIHIQGYDIDDEVLKMARANAKLAGVDEYIHFQQRDVADFNTPKKYGFVISNPPYGERLSTKEEMFDLYKTVGRVMSENDTWSFFLLSGYEDAQKAVAAGGNRKKATKNRKIYNGMMKTYLYQYMGEKPPVRRKDKKENE
;
A
#
# COMPACT_ATOMS: atom_id res chain seq x y z
N MET A 1 26.51 -21.37 24.00
CA MET A 1 26.04 -19.98 23.94
C MET A 1 27.27 -19.11 23.85
N LYS A 2 27.27 -18.09 23.01
CA LYS A 2 28.33 -17.09 23.00
C LYS A 2 27.89 -16.04 24.03
N ASP A 3 28.68 -15.75 25.01
CA ASP A 3 28.41 -14.82 26.11
C ASP A 3 28.48 -13.35 25.61
N ILE A 4 27.63 -13.03 24.61
CA ILE A 4 27.50 -11.68 24.08
C ILE A 4 26.19 -11.09 24.60
N VAL A 5 26.29 -9.99 25.36
CA VAL A 5 25.16 -9.18 25.80
C VAL A 5 25.10 -7.94 24.92
N THR A 6 23.92 -7.71 24.29
CA THR A 6 23.67 -6.49 23.54
C THR A 6 22.67 -5.63 24.31
N ILE A 7 23.05 -4.38 24.61
CA ILE A 7 22.17 -3.40 25.24
C ILE A 7 21.78 -2.39 24.17
N GLY A 8 20.47 -2.17 23.99
CA GLY A 8 19.91 -1.20 23.06
C GLY A 8 19.02 -0.19 23.78
N LEU A 9 18.99 1.04 23.29
CA LEU A 9 18.03 2.07 23.70
C LEU A 9 16.94 2.18 22.64
N ASP A 10 15.67 2.05 23.07
CA ASP A 10 14.54 2.31 22.19
C ASP A 10 14.28 3.80 22.09
N THR A 11 14.60 4.39 20.95
CA THR A 11 14.42 5.81 20.65
C THR A 11 13.00 6.13 20.15
N THR A 12 12.26 5.11 19.76
CA THR A 12 11.01 5.21 18.98
C THR A 12 9.81 5.53 19.88
N GLY A 13 9.66 4.81 21.01
CA GLY A 13 8.45 4.84 21.82
C GLY A 13 7.34 4.00 21.20
N GLU A 14 6.24 4.59 20.79
CA GLU A 14 5.17 3.86 20.09
C GLU A 14 5.68 3.20 18.82
N SER A 15 5.09 2.04 18.47
CA SER A 15 5.50 1.26 17.29
C SER A 15 5.44 2.11 16.00
N LEU A 16 6.45 2.00 15.13
CA LEU A 16 6.60 2.82 13.92
C LEU A 16 5.45 2.74 12.92
N HIS A 17 4.63 1.68 12.95
CA HIS A 17 3.44 1.61 12.12
C HIS A 17 2.39 2.67 12.51
N LYS A 18 2.38 3.15 13.75
CA LYS A 18 1.49 4.24 14.18
C LYS A 18 2.01 5.57 13.67
N ARG A 19 1.57 5.96 12.47
CA ARG A 19 1.96 7.21 11.78
C ARG A 19 1.27 8.46 12.34
N GLY A 20 0.24 8.29 13.18
CA GLY A 20 -0.55 9.39 13.74
C GLY A 20 -1.84 9.71 12.95
N TYR A 21 -1.94 9.37 11.67
CA TYR A 21 -3.10 9.71 10.85
C TYR A 21 -4.29 8.74 11.02
N ARG A 22 -4.05 7.48 11.39
CA ARG A 22 -5.12 6.48 11.50
C ARG A 22 -5.87 6.61 12.81
N LYS A 23 -6.97 7.35 12.81
CA LYS A 23 -7.91 7.45 13.93
C LYS A 23 -9.13 6.55 13.71
N PHE A 24 -9.46 6.22 12.48
CA PHE A 24 -10.59 5.39 12.11
C PHE A 24 -10.10 4.08 11.51
N THR A 25 -10.59 2.95 12.03
CA THR A 25 -10.13 1.62 11.62
C THR A 25 -11.30 0.72 11.26
N ALA A 26 -11.19 0.07 10.10
CA ALA A 26 -12.04 -1.07 9.76
C ALA A 26 -11.51 -2.35 10.45
N PRO A 27 -12.30 -3.42 10.56
CA PRO A 27 -11.83 -4.69 11.09
C PRO A 27 -10.60 -5.23 10.36
N ALA A 28 -9.60 -5.72 11.12
CA ALA A 28 -8.37 -6.36 10.64
C ALA A 28 -7.62 -5.60 9.50
N PRO A 29 -7.26 -4.32 9.68
CA PRO A 29 -6.54 -3.56 8.66
C PRO A 29 -5.10 -4.08 8.51
N VAL A 30 -4.50 -3.84 7.34
CA VAL A 30 -3.05 -3.96 7.20
C VAL A 30 -2.37 -2.85 7.99
N THR A 31 -1.22 -3.14 8.62
CA THR A 31 -0.46 -2.09 9.31
C THR A 31 0.18 -1.15 8.29
N GLU A 32 0.40 0.11 8.66
CA GLU A 32 0.96 1.14 7.79
C GLU A 32 2.34 0.74 7.27
N THR A 33 3.20 0.19 8.14
CA THR A 33 4.52 -0.30 7.73
C THR A 33 4.45 -1.45 6.73
N LEU A 34 3.44 -2.33 6.86
CA LEU A 34 3.25 -3.42 5.91
C LEU A 34 2.70 -2.90 4.58
N ALA A 35 1.77 -1.95 4.60
CA ALA A 35 1.27 -1.28 3.40
C ALA A 35 2.41 -0.58 2.64
N ALA A 36 3.24 0.19 3.34
CA ALA A 36 4.44 0.81 2.76
C ALA A 36 5.39 -0.24 2.17
N ALA A 37 5.63 -1.35 2.89
CA ALA A 37 6.47 -2.44 2.40
C ALA A 37 5.91 -3.11 1.13
N MET A 38 4.59 -3.30 1.03
CA MET A 38 3.95 -3.83 -0.19
C MET A 38 4.18 -2.92 -1.40
N ILE A 39 4.06 -1.60 -1.21
CA ILE A 39 4.30 -0.60 -2.23
C ILE A 39 5.78 -0.62 -2.67
N LEU A 40 6.71 -0.56 -1.73
CA LEU A 40 8.16 -0.57 -1.99
C LEU A 40 8.68 -1.90 -2.57
N LEU A 41 8.00 -3.01 -2.33
CA LEU A 41 8.29 -4.32 -2.93
C LEU A 41 7.75 -4.45 -4.36
N SER A 42 6.90 -3.54 -4.79
CA SER A 42 6.40 -3.43 -6.16
C SER A 42 7.30 -2.50 -6.99
N PRO A 43 7.33 -2.64 -8.32
CA PRO A 43 7.99 -1.68 -9.21
C PRO A 43 7.08 -0.49 -9.54
N TRP A 44 6.16 -0.13 -8.65
CA TRP A 44 5.31 1.04 -8.81
C TRP A 44 6.11 2.33 -8.60
N HIS A 45 5.82 3.33 -9.40
CA HIS A 45 6.30 4.69 -9.27
C HIS A 45 5.13 5.66 -9.44
N ALA A 46 5.27 6.88 -8.92
CA ALA A 46 4.20 7.88 -8.86
C ALA A 46 3.61 8.27 -10.24
N ASP A 47 4.39 8.14 -11.32
CA ASP A 47 3.96 8.36 -12.71
C ASP A 47 2.96 7.31 -13.24
N ARG A 48 2.71 6.25 -12.47
CA ARG A 48 1.79 5.16 -12.79
C ARG A 48 0.58 5.17 -11.88
N MET A 49 -0.58 4.90 -12.47
CA MET A 49 -1.80 4.74 -11.68
C MET A 49 -1.68 3.57 -10.69
N LEU A 50 -2.07 3.81 -9.44
CA LEU A 50 -2.24 2.80 -8.41
C LEU A 50 -3.71 2.75 -7.99
N ILE A 51 -4.26 1.54 -7.93
CA ILE A 51 -5.63 1.31 -7.43
C ILE A 51 -5.61 0.24 -6.35
N ASP A 52 -6.28 0.52 -5.23
CA ASP A 52 -6.64 -0.48 -4.22
C ASP A 52 -8.15 -0.72 -4.26
N PRO A 53 -8.64 -1.83 -4.86
CA PRO A 53 -10.07 -2.12 -4.98
C PRO A 53 -10.70 -2.71 -3.72
N PHE A 54 -9.96 -2.82 -2.61
CA PHE A 54 -10.40 -3.26 -1.29
C PHE A 54 -9.78 -2.35 -0.23
N CYS A 55 -9.87 -1.03 -0.42
CA CYS A 55 -9.04 -0.09 0.33
C CYS A 55 -9.41 0.04 1.82
N GLY A 56 -10.62 -0.37 2.20
CA GLY A 56 -11.08 -0.25 3.57
C GLY A 56 -10.92 1.17 4.10
N SER A 57 -10.24 1.33 5.23
CA SER A 57 -9.94 2.64 5.84
C SER A 57 -8.81 3.42 5.15
N GLY A 58 -8.36 3.01 3.95
CA GLY A 58 -7.48 3.77 3.07
C GLY A 58 -5.97 3.60 3.30
N THR A 59 -5.53 2.63 4.10
CA THR A 59 -4.11 2.52 4.49
C THR A 59 -3.16 2.43 3.30
N ILE A 60 -3.40 1.54 2.32
CA ILE A 60 -2.51 1.38 1.16
C ILE A 60 -2.50 2.64 0.28
N PRO A 61 -3.64 3.23 -0.12
CA PRO A 61 -3.66 4.49 -0.85
C PRO A 61 -2.94 5.64 -0.13
N ILE A 62 -3.11 5.77 1.19
CA ILE A 62 -2.48 6.83 1.99
C ILE A 62 -0.95 6.65 2.01
N GLU A 63 -0.45 5.45 2.33
CA GLU A 63 0.99 5.17 2.32
C GLU A 63 1.60 5.35 0.92
N ALA A 64 0.85 5.02 -0.15
CA ALA A 64 1.28 5.25 -1.52
C ALA A 64 1.42 6.74 -1.83
N ALA A 65 0.46 7.57 -1.42
CA ALA A 65 0.53 9.01 -1.59
C ALA A 65 1.71 9.63 -0.81
N MET A 66 1.90 9.24 0.46
CA MET A 66 3.04 9.69 1.26
C MET A 66 4.38 9.33 0.62
N ILE A 67 4.53 8.10 0.11
CA ILE A 67 5.75 7.65 -0.60
C ILE A 67 5.95 8.46 -1.89
N ALA A 68 4.88 8.67 -2.67
CA ALA A 68 4.95 9.42 -3.92
C ALA A 68 5.37 10.88 -3.70
N LEU A 69 4.86 11.50 -2.64
CA LEU A 69 5.19 12.87 -2.22
C LEU A 69 6.53 12.97 -1.49
N ASN A 70 7.21 11.87 -1.23
CA ASN A 70 8.41 11.80 -0.39
C ASN A 70 8.19 12.35 1.03
N MET A 71 7.00 12.17 1.58
CA MET A 71 6.68 12.55 2.96
C MET A 71 7.31 11.59 3.95
N ALA A 72 8.02 12.11 4.93
CA ALA A 72 8.60 11.29 5.99
C ALA A 72 7.50 10.71 6.89
N PRO A 73 7.47 9.38 7.12
CA PRO A 73 6.37 8.73 7.84
C PRO A 73 6.33 9.03 9.35
N GLY A 74 7.34 9.74 9.85
CA GLY A 74 7.45 10.14 11.26
C GLY A 74 6.94 11.55 11.58
N MET A 75 6.53 12.35 10.60
CA MET A 75 6.20 13.77 10.81
C MET A 75 4.99 14.01 11.71
N ASN A 76 4.04 13.09 11.73
CA ASN A 76 2.78 13.23 12.48
C ASN A 76 2.75 12.40 13.78
N ARG A 77 3.92 12.08 14.34
CA ARG A 77 4.05 11.30 15.57
C ARG A 77 5.18 11.83 16.44
N GLU A 78 5.12 11.49 17.74
CA GLU A 78 6.19 11.76 18.69
C GLU A 78 7.17 10.58 18.78
N PHE A 79 8.38 10.87 19.24
CA PHE A 79 9.43 9.90 19.51
C PHE A 79 9.91 10.02 20.97
N THR A 80 10.18 8.88 21.63
CA THR A 80 10.67 8.90 23.01
C THR A 80 11.98 9.70 23.16
N ALA A 81 12.85 9.64 22.15
CA ALA A 81 14.12 10.36 22.15
C ALA A 81 13.97 11.90 22.17
N GLU A 82 12.82 12.47 21.79
CA GLU A 82 12.56 13.92 21.90
C GLU A 82 12.58 14.41 23.35
N SER A 83 12.23 13.53 24.30
CA SER A 83 12.27 13.85 25.73
C SER A 83 13.68 13.85 26.33
N TRP A 84 14.68 13.33 25.61
CA TRP A 84 16.07 13.17 26.11
C TRP A 84 16.91 14.43 25.94
N LYS A 85 16.50 15.49 26.61
CA LYS A 85 17.06 16.85 26.46
C LYS A 85 18.59 16.97 26.63
N ASN A 86 19.20 16.02 27.40
CA ASN A 86 20.64 16.00 27.64
C ASN A 86 21.42 15.24 26.56
N LEU A 87 20.74 14.42 25.73
CA LEU A 87 21.35 13.58 24.70
C LEU A 87 21.08 14.10 23.30
N VAL A 88 19.86 14.60 23.08
CA VAL A 88 19.41 15.10 21.77
C VAL A 88 19.02 16.57 21.89
N PRO A 89 19.80 17.49 21.33
CA PRO A 89 19.46 18.92 21.32
C PRO A 89 18.14 19.18 20.59
N LYS A 90 17.29 20.04 21.12
CA LYS A 90 16.02 20.42 20.43
C LYS A 90 16.25 20.90 19.01
N LYS A 91 17.34 21.61 18.76
CA LYS A 91 17.71 22.10 17.43
C LYS A 91 17.82 20.95 16.42
N ALA A 92 18.39 19.80 16.81
CA ALA A 92 18.51 18.65 15.92
C ALA A 92 17.15 18.08 15.47
N TRP A 93 16.11 18.16 16.35
CA TRP A 93 14.74 17.79 15.99
C TRP A 93 14.12 18.75 15.01
N TYR A 94 14.26 20.07 15.26
CA TYR A 94 13.73 21.08 14.34
C TYR A 94 14.42 21.01 12.98
N ASP A 95 15.76 20.92 12.95
CA ASP A 95 16.52 20.77 11.71
C ASP A 95 16.07 19.53 10.91
N ALA A 96 15.79 18.40 11.59
CA ALA A 96 15.31 17.19 10.93
C ALA A 96 13.86 17.30 10.42
N ILE A 97 13.00 18.04 11.12
CA ILE A 97 11.63 18.31 10.67
C ILE A 97 11.67 19.23 9.45
N ASP A 98 12.43 20.32 9.53
CA ASP A 98 12.59 21.28 8.43
C ASP A 98 13.13 20.57 7.17
N GLU A 99 14.17 19.72 7.32
CA GLU A 99 14.69 18.90 6.22
C GLU A 99 13.63 17.98 5.62
N ALA A 100 12.80 17.35 6.46
CA ALA A 100 11.74 16.45 6.00
C ALA A 100 10.61 17.20 5.28
N GLU A 101 10.25 18.41 5.75
CA GLU A 101 9.27 19.29 5.11
C GLU A 101 9.78 19.79 3.75
N ASP A 102 11.02 20.26 3.68
CA ASP A 102 11.67 20.73 2.44
C ASP A 102 11.80 19.61 1.39
N ALA A 103 11.87 18.36 1.82
CA ALA A 103 11.98 17.20 0.94
C ALA A 103 10.63 16.79 0.29
N ILE A 104 9.49 17.33 0.72
CA ILE A 104 8.17 17.00 0.19
C ILE A 104 8.03 17.51 -1.25
N ARG A 105 7.58 16.63 -2.14
CA ARG A 105 7.36 16.94 -3.56
C ARG A 105 5.90 17.32 -3.82
N ASN A 106 5.54 18.56 -3.51
CA ASN A 106 4.16 19.05 -3.67
C ASN A 106 3.71 19.22 -5.13
N ASP A 107 4.64 19.18 -6.08
CA ASP A 107 4.42 19.29 -7.53
C ASP A 107 4.28 17.93 -8.23
N ALA A 108 4.32 16.83 -7.49
CA ALA A 108 4.23 15.51 -8.06
C ALA A 108 2.83 15.21 -8.62
N GLU A 109 2.75 14.86 -9.91
CA GLU A 109 1.52 14.36 -10.51
C GLU A 109 1.30 12.90 -10.08
N ILE A 110 0.26 12.66 -9.29
CA ILE A 110 -0.01 11.38 -8.65
C ILE A 110 -1.41 10.90 -9.02
N HIS A 111 -1.52 9.61 -9.37
CA HIS A 111 -2.78 8.98 -9.73
C HIS A 111 -3.05 7.77 -8.82
N ILE A 112 -3.70 8.02 -7.69
CA ILE A 112 -4.05 6.98 -6.72
C ILE A 112 -5.56 6.93 -6.54
N GLN A 113 -6.13 5.71 -6.54
CA GLN A 113 -7.54 5.47 -6.31
C GLN A 113 -7.73 4.37 -5.26
N GLY A 114 -8.71 4.56 -4.40
CA GLY A 114 -9.17 3.57 -3.44
C GLY A 114 -10.64 3.26 -3.68
N TYR A 115 -10.98 1.97 -3.81
CA TYR A 115 -12.37 1.52 -3.91
C TYR A 115 -12.71 0.58 -2.78
N ASP A 116 -13.96 0.61 -2.39
CA ASP A 116 -14.58 -0.38 -1.50
C ASP A 116 -16.07 -0.47 -1.82
N ILE A 117 -16.71 -1.58 -1.48
CA ILE A 117 -18.16 -1.73 -1.63
C ILE A 117 -18.93 -1.02 -0.50
N ASP A 118 -18.27 -0.76 0.62
CA ASP A 118 -18.83 -0.15 1.82
C ASP A 118 -18.49 1.35 1.89
N ASP A 119 -19.50 2.21 1.69
CA ASP A 119 -19.31 3.67 1.77
C ASP A 119 -18.94 4.16 3.17
N GLU A 120 -19.32 3.44 4.23
CA GLU A 120 -18.96 3.85 5.59
C GLU A 120 -17.43 3.73 5.82
N VAL A 121 -16.79 2.66 5.32
CA VAL A 121 -15.34 2.56 5.42
C VAL A 121 -14.64 3.59 4.53
N LEU A 122 -15.25 4.00 3.41
CA LEU A 122 -14.71 5.07 2.56
C LEU A 122 -14.78 6.45 3.23
N LYS A 123 -15.76 6.71 4.08
CA LYS A 123 -15.80 7.92 4.94
C LYS A 123 -14.61 7.93 5.88
N MET A 124 -14.29 6.77 6.48
CA MET A 124 -13.08 6.60 7.30
C MET A 124 -11.80 6.82 6.50
N ALA A 125 -11.73 6.29 5.28
CA ALA A 125 -10.58 6.44 4.38
C ALA A 125 -10.33 7.92 4.04
N ARG A 126 -11.37 8.67 3.67
CA ARG A 126 -11.28 10.12 3.41
C ARG A 126 -10.83 10.90 4.64
N ALA A 127 -11.38 10.58 5.82
CA ALA A 127 -10.98 11.23 7.06
C ALA A 127 -9.52 10.94 7.44
N ASN A 128 -9.05 9.70 7.29
CA ASN A 128 -7.67 9.32 7.53
C ASN A 128 -6.72 9.99 6.52
N ALA A 129 -7.07 10.05 5.22
CA ALA A 129 -6.29 10.73 4.19
C ALA A 129 -6.13 12.22 4.49
N LYS A 130 -7.20 12.88 4.97
CA LYS A 130 -7.16 14.27 5.41
C LYS A 130 -6.23 14.47 6.61
N LEU A 131 -6.27 13.55 7.59
CA LEU A 131 -5.36 13.59 8.74
C LEU A 131 -3.89 13.35 8.34
N ALA A 132 -3.66 12.61 7.27
CA ALA A 132 -2.33 12.39 6.70
C ALA A 132 -1.87 13.56 5.80
N GLY A 133 -2.77 14.50 5.44
CA GLY A 133 -2.47 15.62 4.52
C GLY A 133 -2.31 15.18 3.06
N VAL A 134 -3.00 14.09 2.64
CA VAL A 134 -2.87 13.52 1.29
C VAL A 134 -4.23 13.29 0.60
N ASP A 135 -5.31 13.87 1.12
CA ASP A 135 -6.66 13.66 0.60
C ASP A 135 -6.85 14.20 -0.82
N GLU A 136 -6.15 15.26 -1.21
CA GLU A 136 -6.19 15.82 -2.56
C GLU A 136 -5.56 14.91 -3.63
N TYR A 137 -4.70 13.97 -3.21
CA TYR A 137 -3.96 13.06 -4.10
C TYR A 137 -4.63 11.71 -4.29
N ILE A 138 -5.75 11.45 -3.57
CA ILE A 138 -6.40 10.13 -3.59
C ILE A 138 -7.89 10.27 -3.93
N HIS A 139 -8.32 9.57 -4.97
CA HIS A 139 -9.74 9.47 -5.29
C HIS A 139 -10.36 8.22 -4.65
N PHE A 140 -11.27 8.41 -3.70
CA PHE A 140 -12.04 7.34 -3.08
C PHE A 140 -13.45 7.24 -3.67
N GLN A 141 -13.84 6.03 -4.10
CA GLN A 141 -15.13 5.77 -4.74
C GLN A 141 -15.73 4.45 -4.25
N GLN A 142 -17.04 4.44 -3.97
CA GLN A 142 -17.77 3.20 -3.75
C GLN A 142 -17.86 2.43 -5.07
N ARG A 143 -17.28 1.22 -5.09
CA ARG A 143 -17.21 0.40 -6.29
C ARG A 143 -16.90 -1.04 -5.94
N ASP A 144 -17.63 -1.97 -6.57
CA ASP A 144 -17.29 -3.39 -6.51
C ASP A 144 -16.07 -3.69 -7.38
N VAL A 145 -15.22 -4.61 -6.93
CA VAL A 145 -14.08 -5.10 -7.72
C VAL A 145 -14.53 -5.75 -9.03
N ALA A 146 -15.73 -6.34 -9.06
CA ALA A 146 -16.31 -6.92 -10.26
C ALA A 146 -16.51 -5.90 -11.38
N ASP A 147 -16.71 -4.62 -11.04
CA ASP A 147 -16.89 -3.51 -11.96
C ASP A 147 -15.58 -2.79 -12.28
N PHE A 148 -14.45 -3.37 -11.89
CA PHE A 148 -13.15 -2.77 -12.19
C PHE A 148 -12.95 -2.66 -13.70
N ASN A 149 -12.91 -1.44 -14.16
CA ASN A 149 -12.68 -1.10 -15.57
C ASN A 149 -11.91 0.22 -15.66
N THR A 150 -10.88 0.27 -16.49
CA THR A 150 -10.05 1.46 -16.67
C THR A 150 -9.46 1.51 -18.09
N PRO A 151 -9.51 2.67 -18.77
CA PRO A 151 -8.84 2.85 -20.06
C PRO A 151 -7.32 3.02 -19.92
N LYS A 152 -6.82 3.21 -18.70
CA LYS A 152 -5.38 3.37 -18.45
C LYS A 152 -4.67 2.03 -18.58
N LYS A 153 -3.43 2.07 -19.04
CA LYS A 153 -2.57 0.89 -19.20
C LYS A 153 -1.37 0.95 -18.25
N TYR A 154 -0.80 -0.21 -17.96
CA TYR A 154 0.43 -0.38 -17.18
C TYR A 154 0.34 0.15 -15.74
N GLY A 155 -0.86 0.16 -15.16
CA GLY A 155 -1.08 0.53 -13.77
C GLY A 155 -0.79 -0.62 -12.80
N PHE A 156 -1.02 -0.33 -11.52
CA PHE A 156 -0.79 -1.25 -10.42
C PHE A 156 -2.05 -1.39 -9.56
N VAL A 157 -2.41 -2.60 -9.25
CA VAL A 157 -3.30 -2.93 -8.14
C VAL A 157 -2.44 -3.43 -6.99
N ILE A 158 -2.47 -2.73 -5.86
CA ILE A 158 -1.82 -3.16 -4.61
C ILE A 158 -2.90 -3.19 -3.56
N SER A 159 -3.19 -4.37 -3.02
CA SER A 159 -4.39 -4.55 -2.23
C SER A 159 -4.27 -5.66 -1.19
N ASN A 160 -5.13 -5.56 -0.17
CA ASN A 160 -5.34 -6.56 0.87
C ASN A 160 -6.80 -7.04 0.83
N PRO A 161 -7.19 -7.87 -0.16
CA PRO A 161 -8.55 -8.40 -0.26
C PRO A 161 -8.99 -9.08 1.03
N PRO A 162 -10.29 -9.17 1.33
CA PRO A 162 -10.77 -9.87 2.52
C PRO A 162 -10.38 -11.36 2.50
N TYR A 163 -9.97 -11.87 3.66
CA TYR A 163 -9.67 -13.28 3.92
C TYR A 163 -9.92 -13.62 5.38
N GLY A 164 -10.00 -14.92 5.70
CA GLY A 164 -10.29 -15.39 7.07
C GLY A 164 -11.73 -15.10 7.48
N GLU A 165 -11.90 -14.55 8.69
CA GLU A 165 -13.23 -14.29 9.29
C GLU A 165 -14.01 -13.12 8.66
N ARG A 166 -13.44 -12.46 7.63
CA ARG A 166 -14.09 -11.32 6.95
C ARG A 166 -15.17 -11.73 5.94
N LEU A 167 -15.21 -12.97 5.53
CA LEU A 167 -16.24 -13.53 4.66
C LEU A 167 -16.88 -14.73 5.36
N SER A 168 -18.19 -14.90 5.15
CA SER A 168 -18.99 -15.85 5.90
C SER A 168 -18.70 -17.30 5.53
N THR A 169 -18.34 -17.56 4.25
CA THR A 169 -18.10 -18.91 3.74
C THR A 169 -16.83 -19.03 2.90
N LYS A 170 -16.34 -20.26 2.75
CA LYS A 170 -15.22 -20.56 1.85
C LYS A 170 -15.59 -20.38 0.38
N GLU A 171 -16.83 -20.63 0.04
CA GLU A 171 -17.39 -20.46 -1.30
C GLU A 171 -17.38 -18.99 -1.71
N GLU A 172 -17.87 -18.09 -0.86
CA GLU A 172 -17.84 -16.63 -1.11
C GLU A 172 -16.42 -16.13 -1.29
N MET A 173 -15.49 -16.63 -0.48
CA MET A 173 -14.08 -16.26 -0.60
C MET A 173 -13.48 -16.74 -1.93
N PHE A 174 -13.79 -17.98 -2.33
CA PHE A 174 -13.33 -18.52 -3.61
C PHE A 174 -13.88 -17.71 -4.79
N ASP A 175 -15.17 -17.37 -4.78
CA ASP A 175 -15.81 -16.59 -5.83
C ASP A 175 -15.28 -15.15 -5.91
N LEU A 176 -14.97 -14.53 -4.79
CA LEU A 176 -14.31 -13.21 -4.76
C LEU A 176 -12.94 -13.27 -5.45
N TYR A 177 -12.07 -14.22 -5.07
CA TYR A 177 -10.73 -14.34 -5.68
C TYR A 177 -10.81 -14.80 -7.15
N LYS A 178 -11.83 -15.58 -7.52
CA LYS A 178 -12.12 -15.90 -8.92
C LYS A 178 -12.51 -14.66 -9.71
N THR A 179 -13.33 -13.78 -9.14
CA THR A 179 -13.65 -12.47 -9.73
C THR A 179 -12.40 -11.61 -9.92
N VAL A 180 -11.51 -11.54 -8.93
CA VAL A 180 -10.21 -10.88 -9.06
C VAL A 180 -9.40 -11.47 -10.22
N GLY A 181 -9.39 -12.79 -10.39
CA GLY A 181 -8.73 -13.47 -11.51
C GLY A 181 -9.28 -13.08 -12.88
N ARG A 182 -10.60 -12.91 -13.00
CA ARG A 182 -11.26 -12.38 -14.21
C ARG A 182 -10.80 -10.95 -14.49
N VAL A 183 -10.88 -10.07 -13.49
CA VAL A 183 -10.45 -8.67 -13.60
C VAL A 183 -9.00 -8.56 -14.02
N MET A 184 -8.10 -9.39 -13.46
CA MET A 184 -6.72 -9.45 -13.89
C MET A 184 -6.55 -9.79 -15.37
N SER A 185 -7.39 -10.70 -15.88
CA SER A 185 -7.31 -11.17 -17.27
C SER A 185 -7.85 -10.15 -18.26
N GLU A 186 -8.83 -9.37 -17.85
CA GLU A 186 -9.39 -8.25 -18.62
C GLU A 186 -8.46 -7.03 -18.64
N ASN A 187 -7.47 -6.98 -17.70
CA ASN A 187 -6.51 -5.89 -17.55
C ASN A 187 -5.04 -6.42 -17.59
N ASP A 188 -4.66 -7.03 -18.70
CA ASP A 188 -3.41 -7.77 -18.89
C ASP A 188 -2.14 -6.90 -18.77
N THR A 189 -2.23 -5.61 -19.08
CA THR A 189 -1.13 -4.66 -18.90
C THR A 189 -0.92 -4.23 -17.45
N TRP A 190 -1.87 -4.52 -16.55
CA TRP A 190 -1.77 -4.16 -15.14
C TRP A 190 -1.03 -5.20 -14.30
N SER A 191 -0.26 -4.74 -13.34
CA SER A 191 0.38 -5.59 -12.33
C SER A 191 -0.45 -5.62 -11.05
N PHE A 192 -0.61 -6.81 -10.47
CA PHE A 192 -1.42 -7.03 -9.27
C PHE A 192 -0.56 -7.57 -8.13
N PHE A 193 -0.63 -6.91 -6.99
CA PHE A 193 0.07 -7.26 -5.75
C PHE A 193 -0.99 -7.48 -4.67
N LEU A 194 -1.26 -8.73 -4.32
CA LEU A 194 -2.33 -9.11 -3.41
C LEU A 194 -1.75 -9.73 -2.15
N LEU A 195 -2.01 -9.12 -1.00
CA LEU A 195 -1.74 -9.74 0.30
C LEU A 195 -2.91 -10.63 0.67
N SER A 196 -2.66 -11.89 0.97
CA SER A 196 -3.71 -12.82 1.38
C SER A 196 -3.22 -13.91 2.32
N GLY A 197 -4.06 -14.23 3.32
CA GLY A 197 -3.94 -15.40 4.17
C GLY A 197 -4.80 -16.57 3.70
N TYR A 198 -5.56 -16.43 2.62
CA TYR A 198 -6.41 -17.47 2.06
C TYR A 198 -5.56 -18.54 1.36
N GLU A 199 -5.64 -19.79 1.80
CA GLU A 199 -4.80 -20.87 1.29
C GLU A 199 -5.04 -21.17 -0.20
N ASP A 200 -6.30 -21.12 -0.65
CA ASP A 200 -6.70 -21.35 -2.04
C ASP A 200 -6.65 -20.08 -2.92
N ALA A 201 -6.09 -18.96 -2.45
CA ALA A 201 -6.09 -17.69 -3.19
C ALA A 201 -5.58 -17.83 -4.63
N GLN A 202 -4.43 -18.47 -4.86
CA GLN A 202 -3.90 -18.68 -6.21
C GLN A 202 -4.78 -19.57 -7.08
N LYS A 203 -5.37 -20.62 -6.49
CA LYS A 203 -6.27 -21.55 -7.18
C LYS A 203 -7.55 -20.84 -7.63
N ALA A 204 -8.12 -20.01 -6.74
CA ALA A 204 -9.31 -19.23 -7.04
C ALA A 204 -9.03 -18.16 -8.13
N VAL A 205 -7.95 -17.41 -8.02
CA VAL A 205 -7.50 -16.47 -9.06
C VAL A 205 -7.32 -17.19 -10.42
N ALA A 206 -6.66 -18.34 -10.42
CA ALA A 206 -6.46 -19.14 -11.64
C ALA A 206 -7.75 -19.66 -12.27
N ALA A 207 -8.78 -19.89 -11.47
CA ALA A 207 -10.11 -20.30 -11.94
C ALA A 207 -10.88 -19.14 -12.60
N GLY A 208 -10.53 -17.89 -12.30
CA GLY A 208 -11.19 -16.70 -12.85
C GLY A 208 -10.65 -16.24 -14.19
N GLY A 209 -9.45 -16.67 -14.61
CA GLY A 209 -8.85 -16.13 -15.81
C GLY A 209 -7.60 -16.85 -16.32
N ASN A 210 -6.81 -16.16 -17.12
CA ASN A 210 -5.63 -16.70 -17.81
C ASN A 210 -4.34 -16.67 -16.97
N ARG A 211 -4.28 -15.87 -15.91
CA ARG A 211 -3.11 -15.76 -15.02
C ARG A 211 -3.10 -16.86 -13.98
N LYS A 212 -2.64 -18.05 -14.38
CA LYS A 212 -2.74 -19.27 -13.56
C LYS A 212 -1.80 -19.30 -12.35
N LYS A 213 -0.72 -18.52 -12.33
CA LYS A 213 0.28 -18.53 -11.26
C LYS A 213 0.87 -17.15 -11.04
N ALA A 214 1.08 -16.79 -9.77
CA ALA A 214 1.83 -15.60 -9.42
C ALA A 214 3.28 -15.69 -9.93
N THR A 215 3.79 -14.62 -10.49
CA THR A 215 5.19 -14.49 -10.93
C THR A 215 6.15 -14.68 -9.76
N LYS A 216 5.74 -14.19 -8.58
CA LYS A 216 6.47 -14.32 -7.32
C LYS A 216 5.48 -14.31 -6.17
N ASN A 217 5.79 -15.02 -5.10
CA ASN A 217 5.10 -14.89 -3.82
C ASN A 217 6.12 -14.67 -2.69
N ARG A 218 5.74 -13.89 -1.70
CA ARG A 218 6.55 -13.63 -0.51
C ARG A 218 5.73 -13.94 0.73
N LYS A 219 6.24 -14.80 1.60
CA LYS A 219 5.66 -15.05 2.91
C LYS A 219 5.88 -13.82 3.79
N ILE A 220 4.80 -13.32 4.36
CA ILE A 220 4.76 -12.14 5.23
C ILE A 220 3.83 -12.45 6.40
N TYR A 221 4.09 -11.88 7.55
CA TYR A 221 3.18 -11.95 8.69
C TYR A 221 2.46 -10.62 8.86
N ASN A 222 1.13 -10.66 8.89
CA ASN A 222 0.28 -9.53 9.27
C ASN A 222 -0.20 -9.77 10.71
N GLY A 223 0.49 -9.17 11.68
CA GLY A 223 0.38 -9.56 13.07
C GLY A 223 0.81 -11.01 13.27
N MET A 224 -0.04 -11.82 13.87
CA MET A 224 0.20 -13.26 14.08
C MET A 224 -0.22 -14.11 12.87
N MET A 225 -0.91 -13.54 11.90
CA MET A 225 -1.44 -14.26 10.74
C MET A 225 -0.39 -14.43 9.66
N LYS A 226 -0.17 -15.66 9.24
CA LYS A 226 0.67 -15.98 8.08
C LYS A 226 -0.07 -15.63 6.81
N THR A 227 0.52 -14.76 6.00
CA THR A 227 0.01 -14.31 4.71
C THR A 227 1.05 -14.47 3.61
N TYR A 228 0.63 -14.29 2.37
CA TYR A 228 1.52 -14.21 1.21
C TYR A 228 1.18 -12.97 0.38
N LEU A 229 2.21 -12.24 -0.02
CA LEU A 229 2.12 -11.22 -1.06
C LEU A 229 2.32 -11.91 -2.42
N TYR A 230 1.22 -12.12 -3.12
CA TYR A 230 1.20 -12.67 -4.48
C TYR A 230 1.42 -11.57 -5.49
N GLN A 231 2.41 -11.72 -6.37
CA GLN A 231 2.78 -10.73 -7.37
C GLN A 231 2.46 -11.29 -8.76
N TYR A 232 1.53 -10.66 -9.45
CA TYR A 232 1.15 -10.97 -10.83
C TYR A 232 1.59 -9.79 -11.71
N MET A 233 2.68 -9.96 -12.43
CA MET A 233 3.20 -8.90 -13.28
C MET A 233 2.38 -8.80 -14.57
N GLY A 234 1.99 -7.58 -14.94
CA GLY A 234 1.42 -7.25 -16.22
C GLY A 234 2.45 -7.13 -17.34
N GLU A 235 2.01 -6.81 -18.53
CA GLU A 235 2.88 -6.51 -19.64
C GLU A 235 3.74 -5.26 -19.33
N LYS A 236 4.98 -5.29 -19.82
CA LYS A 236 5.85 -4.12 -19.70
C LYS A 236 5.45 -3.05 -20.72
N PRO A 237 5.48 -1.76 -20.34
CA PRO A 237 5.29 -0.70 -21.31
C PRO A 237 6.37 -0.78 -22.40
N PRO A 238 6.05 -0.35 -23.63
CA PRO A 238 7.03 -0.26 -24.69
C PRO A 238 8.18 0.68 -24.25
N VAL A 239 9.40 0.26 -24.50
CA VAL A 239 10.57 1.10 -24.25
C VAL A 239 10.51 2.30 -25.16
N ARG A 240 10.37 3.52 -24.62
CA ARG A 240 10.55 4.75 -25.41
C ARG A 240 11.97 4.71 -25.95
N ARG A 241 12.14 4.57 -27.26
CA ARG A 241 13.43 4.84 -27.93
C ARG A 241 13.74 6.31 -27.61
N LYS A 242 14.85 6.55 -26.88
CA LYS A 242 15.42 7.90 -26.84
C LYS A 242 15.75 8.25 -28.27
N ASP A 243 15.10 9.26 -28.80
CA ASP A 243 15.50 9.84 -30.06
C ASP A 243 17.00 10.12 -29.97
N LYS A 244 17.78 9.48 -30.85
CA LYS A 244 19.17 9.87 -31.05
C LYS A 244 19.11 11.34 -31.49
N LYS A 245 19.46 12.26 -30.58
CA LYS A 245 19.78 13.62 -31.02
C LYS A 245 20.86 13.48 -32.06
N GLU A 246 20.49 13.76 -33.30
CA GLU A 246 21.39 14.03 -34.39
C GLU A 246 22.35 15.13 -33.90
N ASN A 247 23.60 14.75 -33.70
CA ASN A 247 24.70 15.71 -33.70
C ASN A 247 25.08 15.89 -35.17
N GLU A 248 24.59 16.91 -35.78
CA GLU A 248 25.23 17.63 -36.87
C GLU A 248 25.74 18.98 -36.35
#